data_ccf1d04c76115a09d2816e45a4882eb7
#
_entry.id   ccf1d04c76115a09d2816e45a4882eb7
#
_cell.length_a   1.000
_cell.length_b   1.000
_cell.length_c   1.000
_cell.angle_alpha   90.00
_cell.angle_beta   90.00
_cell.angle_gamma   90.00
#
_symmetry.space_group_name_H-M   'P 1'
#
loop_
_entity.id
_entity.type
_entity.pdbx_description
1 polymer ?
#
loop_
_entity_poly.entity_id
_entity_poly.type
_entity_poly.pdbx_seq_one_letter_code
_entity_poly.pdbx_strand_id
1 'polypeptide(L)'
;MSNKHKISVMISEDKLQEKIAEIGAKISADYEGKEIKLICILKGSIFFCCELAKRITVPVKIDFMQTSSYGSGTTSSGNIVIKKELDESIEGEHVIVVEDIIDSGNTLFRLMPMLEERNPADICICTPVSYTHLRAHETDQY
;
A
#
# COMPACT_ATOMS: atom_id res chain seq x y z
N MET A 1 -5.31 -22.75 -25.73
CA MET A 1 -5.19 -22.09 -25.74
C MET A 1 -5.31 -21.24 -24.77
N SER A 2 -5.81 -20.58 -24.59
CA SER A 2 -5.87 -19.56 -23.69
C SER A 2 -6.40 -19.90 -22.38
N ASN A 3 -6.61 -21.09 -22.09
CA ASN A 3 -7.17 -21.44 -20.81
C ASN A 3 -6.31 -21.04 -19.67
N LYS A 4 -5.03 -21.07 -19.85
CA LYS A 4 -4.22 -20.67 -18.79
C LYS A 4 -4.40 -19.27 -18.44
N HIS A 5 -4.65 -18.45 -19.40
CA HIS A 5 -4.84 -17.06 -19.10
C HIS A 5 -6.10 -16.85 -18.31
N LYS A 6 -7.10 -17.66 -18.56
CA LYS A 6 -8.30 -17.49 -17.82
C LYS A 6 -8.14 -17.84 -16.40
N ILE A 7 -7.31 -18.81 -16.14
CA ILE A 7 -7.10 -19.16 -14.77
C ILE A 7 -6.50 -18.03 -14.00
N SER A 8 -5.62 -17.27 -14.64
CA SER A 8 -5.00 -16.20 -13.89
C SER A 8 -5.94 -15.05 -13.64
N VAL A 9 -7.08 -15.05 -14.29
CA VAL A 9 -8.02 -13.98 -14.06
C VAL A 9 -9.15 -14.52 -13.25
N MET A 10 -8.87 -14.96 -12.07
CA MET A 10 -9.90 -15.54 -11.29
C MET A 10 -10.78 -14.53 -10.66
N ILE A 11 -10.32 -13.31 -10.48
CA ILE A 11 -11.14 -12.31 -9.86
C ILE A 11 -11.76 -11.47 -10.96
N SER A 12 -13.05 -11.49 -11.07
CA SER A 12 -13.72 -10.68 -12.07
C SER A 12 -13.65 -9.23 -11.65
N GLU A 13 -13.94 -8.37 -12.60
CA GLU A 13 -13.93 -6.95 -12.31
C GLU A 13 -14.94 -6.62 -11.22
N ASP A 14 -16.10 -7.25 -11.26
CA ASP A 14 -17.11 -6.98 -10.26
C ASP A 14 -16.65 -7.37 -8.88
N LYS A 15 -16.00 -8.52 -8.77
CA LYS A 15 -15.54 -8.95 -7.48
C LYS A 15 -14.42 -8.07 -6.98
N LEU A 16 -13.58 -7.61 -7.89
CA LEU A 16 -12.52 -6.71 -7.50
C LEU A 16 -13.10 -5.42 -6.96
N GLN A 17 -14.11 -4.88 -7.65
CA GLN A 17 -14.73 -3.65 -7.18
C GLN A 17 -15.41 -3.84 -5.84
N GLU A 18 -16.01 -5.00 -5.62
CA GLU A 18 -16.60 -5.29 -4.33
C GLU A 18 -15.54 -5.30 -3.24
N LYS A 19 -14.40 -5.89 -3.55
CA LYS A 19 -13.34 -5.97 -2.56
C LYS A 19 -12.79 -4.59 -2.24
N ILE A 20 -12.63 -3.78 -3.26
CA ILE A 20 -12.13 -2.44 -3.05
C ILE A 20 -13.11 -1.63 -2.21
N ALA A 21 -14.40 -1.79 -2.50
CA ALA A 21 -15.41 -1.09 -1.72
C ALA A 21 -15.38 -1.54 -0.27
N GLU A 22 -15.19 -2.83 -0.05
CA GLU A 22 -15.14 -3.36 1.28
C GLU A 22 -13.95 -2.81 2.04
N ILE A 23 -12.81 -2.78 1.39
CA ILE A 23 -11.61 -2.26 2.03
C ILE A 23 -11.76 -0.77 2.31
N GLY A 24 -12.33 -0.04 1.36
CA GLY A 24 -12.55 1.39 1.55
C GLY A 24 -13.47 1.68 2.72
N ALA A 25 -14.51 0.87 2.87
CA ALA A 25 -15.42 1.07 3.99
C ALA A 25 -14.72 0.77 5.32
N LYS A 26 -13.88 -0.24 5.32
CA LYS A 26 -13.19 -0.58 6.54
C LYS A 26 -12.21 0.49 6.94
N ILE A 27 -11.48 1.03 5.97
CA ILE A 27 -10.56 2.11 6.24
C ILE A 27 -11.33 3.33 6.75
N SER A 28 -12.45 3.63 6.12
CA SER A 28 -13.23 4.78 6.53
C SER A 28 -13.70 4.65 7.97
N ALA A 29 -14.09 3.46 8.36
CA ALA A 29 -14.54 3.25 9.72
C ALA A 29 -13.39 3.36 10.70
N ASP A 30 -12.24 2.79 10.33
CA ASP A 30 -11.10 2.81 11.22
C ASP A 30 -10.56 4.20 11.45
N TYR A 31 -10.74 5.08 10.48
CA TYR A 31 -10.17 6.41 10.57
C TYR A 31 -11.22 7.50 10.62
N GLU A 32 -12.38 7.16 11.12
CA GLU A 32 -13.43 8.15 11.23
C GLU A 32 -12.96 9.34 12.03
N GLY A 33 -13.20 10.53 11.54
CA GLY A 33 -12.78 11.73 12.23
C GLY A 33 -11.32 12.10 11.99
N LYS A 34 -10.63 11.36 11.13
CA LYS A 34 -9.22 11.60 10.89
C LYS A 34 -8.97 11.79 9.42
N GLU A 35 -7.80 12.28 9.11
CA GLU A 35 -7.38 12.43 7.73
C GLU A 35 -6.31 11.40 7.43
N ILE A 36 -6.33 10.81 6.26
CA ILE A 36 -5.40 9.77 5.89
C ILE A 36 -4.51 10.23 4.77
N LYS A 37 -3.30 9.73 4.75
CA LYS A 37 -2.42 9.93 3.61
C LYS A 37 -2.19 8.59 2.97
N LEU A 38 -2.60 8.45 1.71
CA LEU A 38 -2.32 7.25 0.94
C LEU A 38 -1.00 7.44 0.24
N ILE A 39 -0.11 6.50 0.39
CA ILE A 39 1.14 6.51 -0.35
C ILE A 39 1.02 5.45 -1.42
N CYS A 40 0.97 5.90 -2.65
CA CYS A 40 0.83 5.00 -3.78
C CYS A 40 2.20 4.64 -4.30
N ILE A 41 2.50 3.36 -4.33
CA ILE A 41 3.79 2.91 -4.83
C ILE A 41 3.67 2.71 -6.34
N LEU A 42 4.34 3.57 -7.06
CA LEU A 42 4.26 3.55 -8.51
C LEU A 42 5.04 2.36 -9.03
N LYS A 43 4.65 1.84 -10.16
CA LYS A 43 3.54 2.34 -10.97
C LYS A 43 2.35 1.43 -10.90
N GLY A 44 2.57 0.18 -10.56
CA GLY A 44 1.54 -0.81 -10.67
C GLY A 44 0.31 -0.54 -9.84
N SER A 45 0.47 0.17 -8.75
CA SER A 45 -0.66 0.34 -7.85
C SER A 45 -1.49 1.57 -8.16
N ILE A 46 -1.19 2.28 -9.23
CA ILE A 46 -1.85 3.56 -9.41
C ILE A 46 -3.36 3.42 -9.60
N PHE A 47 -3.79 2.44 -10.39
CA PHE A 47 -5.23 2.29 -10.61
C PHE A 47 -5.94 1.83 -9.34
N PHE A 48 -5.33 0.88 -8.64
CA PHE A 48 -5.93 0.40 -7.41
C PHE A 48 -6.03 1.54 -6.40
N CYS A 49 -4.98 2.33 -6.30
CA CYS A 49 -4.96 3.43 -5.35
C CYS A 49 -6.06 4.43 -5.66
N CYS A 50 -6.25 4.75 -6.92
CA CYS A 50 -7.28 5.68 -7.30
C CYS A 50 -8.67 5.14 -6.99
N GLU A 51 -8.89 3.87 -7.32
CA GLU A 51 -10.19 3.29 -7.04
C GLU A 51 -10.44 3.20 -5.56
N LEU A 52 -9.42 2.88 -4.80
CA LEU A 52 -9.57 2.82 -3.36
C LEU A 52 -9.88 4.20 -2.78
N ALA A 53 -9.17 5.21 -3.25
CA ALA A 53 -9.39 6.56 -2.72
C ALA A 53 -10.82 7.01 -2.92
N LYS A 54 -11.43 6.58 -4.02
CA LYS A 54 -12.81 6.97 -4.30
C LYS A 54 -13.80 6.32 -3.33
N ARG A 55 -13.38 5.27 -2.64
CA ARG A 55 -14.27 4.56 -1.74
C ARG A 55 -14.06 4.95 -0.30
N ILE A 56 -13.11 5.84 -0.01
CA ILE A 56 -12.84 6.24 1.35
C ILE A 56 -13.58 7.54 1.61
N THR A 57 -14.30 7.58 2.73
CA THR A 57 -15.15 8.74 3.00
C THR A 57 -14.55 9.74 3.95
N VAL A 58 -13.39 9.45 4.52
CA VAL A 58 -12.70 10.45 5.34
C VAL A 58 -11.77 11.24 4.43
N PRO A 59 -11.27 12.39 4.86
CA PRO A 59 -10.37 13.16 4.01
C PRO A 59 -9.12 12.38 3.67
N VAL A 60 -8.72 12.45 2.42
CA VAL A 60 -7.61 11.67 1.92
C VAL A 60 -6.66 12.57 1.16
N LYS A 61 -5.38 12.45 1.44
CA LYS A 61 -4.36 13.04 0.61
C LYS A 61 -3.60 11.90 -0.02
N ILE A 62 -3.15 12.07 -1.24
CA ILE A 62 -2.42 11.03 -1.94
C ILE A 62 -1.04 11.55 -2.26
N ASP A 63 -0.04 10.74 -1.95
CA ASP A 63 1.33 11.04 -2.34
C ASP A 63 1.87 9.81 -3.05
N PHE A 64 2.95 9.98 -3.77
CA PHE A 64 3.46 8.92 -4.60
C PHE A 64 4.91 8.66 -4.30
N MET A 65 5.31 7.41 -4.42
CA MET A 65 6.68 7.04 -4.19
C MET A 65 7.02 5.96 -5.20
N GLN A 66 8.22 5.99 -5.71
CA GLN A 66 8.64 4.95 -6.65
C GLN A 66 9.98 4.44 -6.22
N THR A 67 10.11 3.13 -6.17
CA THR A 67 11.35 2.51 -5.79
C THR A 67 11.75 1.51 -6.85
N SER A 68 12.99 1.11 -6.82
CA SER A 68 13.44 0.01 -7.65
C SER A 68 14.37 -0.83 -6.83
N SER A 69 14.40 -2.10 -7.16
CA SER A 69 15.30 -3.01 -6.51
C SER A 69 16.63 -2.86 -7.17
N TYR A 70 17.60 -2.44 -6.43
CA TYR A 70 18.87 -2.23 -7.00
C TYR A 70 19.64 -3.53 -7.05
N GLY A 71 20.29 -3.80 -8.14
CA GLY A 71 21.10 -4.95 -8.21
C GLY A 71 20.32 -6.21 -8.29
N SER A 72 19.16 -6.13 -8.90
CA SER A 72 18.33 -7.22 -8.98
C SER A 72 19.00 -8.49 -8.82
N GLY A 73 18.74 -9.18 -7.97
CA GLY A 73 19.16 -10.50 -7.78
C GLY A 73 20.55 -10.67 -7.39
N THR A 74 21.35 -9.75 -7.60
CA THR A 74 22.66 -9.99 -7.27
C THR A 74 22.93 -9.66 -5.89
N THR A 75 22.56 -8.59 -5.43
CA THR A 75 22.95 -8.30 -4.18
C THR A 75 22.02 -8.69 -3.25
N SER A 76 22.41 -9.27 -2.33
CA SER A 76 21.58 -9.63 -1.31
C SER A 76 21.41 -8.56 -0.33
N SER A 77 22.00 -7.47 -0.54
CA SER A 77 21.87 -6.45 0.46
C SER A 77 20.46 -6.01 0.59
N GLY A 78 19.67 -6.23 -0.44
CA GLY A 78 18.31 -5.85 -0.32
C GLY A 78 18.08 -4.38 -0.32
N ASN A 79 19.01 -3.63 -0.73
CA ASN A 79 18.83 -2.20 -0.78
C ASN A 79 17.86 -1.85 -1.86
N ILE A 80 17.06 -0.85 -1.61
CA ILE A 80 16.18 -0.33 -2.63
C ILE A 80 16.60 1.08 -2.92
N VAL A 81 16.33 1.50 -4.13
CA VAL A 81 16.63 2.84 -4.55
C VAL A 81 15.33 3.59 -4.69
N ILE A 82 15.24 4.74 -4.08
CA ILE A 82 14.03 5.53 -4.20
C ILE A 82 14.18 6.41 -5.41
N LYS A 83 13.38 6.13 -6.42
CA LYS A 83 13.44 6.90 -7.66
C LYS A 83 12.58 8.14 -7.55
N LYS A 84 11.52 8.10 -6.79
CA LYS A 84 10.73 9.28 -6.53
C LYS A 84 10.40 9.29 -5.06
N GLU A 85 10.77 10.36 -4.40
CA GLU A 85 10.54 10.51 -2.99
C GLU A 85 9.18 11.16 -2.75
N LEU A 86 8.63 10.98 -1.57
CA LEU A 86 7.39 11.65 -1.22
C LEU A 86 7.53 13.15 -1.31
N ASP A 87 6.45 13.80 -1.67
CA ASP A 87 6.46 15.24 -1.76
C ASP A 87 6.36 15.91 -0.40
N GLU A 88 5.76 15.25 0.56
CA GLU A 88 5.53 15.84 1.86
C GLU A 88 5.95 14.91 2.97
N SER A 89 6.18 15.49 4.13
CA SER A 89 6.50 14.71 5.30
C SER A 89 5.29 13.92 5.73
N ILE A 90 5.53 12.75 6.30
CA ILE A 90 4.45 11.94 6.85
C ILE A 90 4.48 11.94 8.37
N GLU A 91 5.26 12.81 8.95
CA GLU A 91 5.36 12.85 10.40
C GLU A 91 4.00 13.15 10.99
N GLY A 92 3.55 12.31 11.92
CA GLY A 92 2.27 12.53 12.57
C GLY A 92 1.06 12.18 11.73
N GLU A 93 1.25 11.68 10.52
CA GLU A 93 0.14 11.38 9.64
C GLU A 93 -0.32 9.94 9.80
N HIS A 94 -1.58 9.70 9.46
CA HIS A 94 -2.09 8.34 9.40
C HIS A 94 -1.84 7.86 7.98
N VAL A 95 -0.93 6.93 7.84
CA VAL A 95 -0.42 6.56 6.53
C VAL A 95 -0.88 5.19 6.12
N ILE A 96 -1.33 5.05 4.88
CA ILE A 96 -1.66 3.76 4.31
C ILE A 96 -0.83 3.62 3.05
N VAL A 97 0.03 2.60 3.02
CA VAL A 97 0.87 2.33 1.86
C VAL A 97 0.10 1.40 0.96
N VAL A 98 -0.12 1.82 -0.27
CA VAL A 98 -0.94 1.09 -1.22
C VAL A 98 -0.03 0.41 -2.22
N GLU A 99 -0.12 -0.90 -2.31
CA GLU A 99 0.70 -1.67 -3.21
C GLU A 99 -0.17 -2.65 -3.96
N ASP A 100 0.11 -2.81 -5.23
CA ASP A 100 -0.73 -3.63 -6.08
C ASP A 100 -0.47 -5.11 -5.91
N ILE A 101 0.75 -5.50 -5.84
CA ILE A 101 1.11 -6.90 -5.83
C ILE A 101 1.90 -7.24 -4.61
N ILE A 102 1.49 -8.28 -3.96
CA ILE A 102 2.17 -8.69 -2.78
C ILE A 102 3.44 -9.43 -3.03
N ASP A 103 3.59 -10.04 -4.16
CA ASP A 103 4.79 -10.82 -4.34
C ASP A 103 6.01 -9.94 -4.48
N SER A 104 5.85 -8.63 -4.55
CA SER A 104 7.02 -7.80 -4.46
C SER A 104 7.21 -7.44 -3.01
N GLY A 105 6.90 -8.34 -2.14
CA GLY A 105 6.96 -8.11 -0.73
C GLY A 105 8.32 -7.71 -0.23
N ASN A 106 9.37 -8.10 -0.93
CA ASN A 106 10.67 -7.67 -0.50
C ASN A 106 10.81 -6.17 -0.51
N THR A 107 10.23 -5.53 -1.52
CA THR A 107 10.30 -4.09 -1.58
C THR A 107 9.56 -3.48 -0.41
N LEU A 108 8.36 -3.97 -0.13
CA LEU A 108 7.61 -3.43 0.98
C LEU A 108 8.32 -3.71 2.30
N PHE A 109 8.87 -4.90 2.42
CA PHE A 109 9.53 -5.28 3.65
C PHE A 109 10.67 -4.33 3.94
N ARG A 110 11.33 -3.83 2.91
CA ARG A 110 12.43 -2.91 3.13
C ARG A 110 11.96 -1.48 3.23
N LEU A 111 10.89 -1.17 2.54
CA LEU A 111 10.39 0.18 2.53
C LEU A 111 9.71 0.56 3.84
N MET A 112 8.98 -0.38 4.42
CA MET A 112 8.21 -0.06 5.61
C MET A 112 9.05 0.46 6.76
N PRO A 113 10.20 -0.16 7.07
CA PRO A 113 11.00 0.40 8.17
C PRO A 113 11.46 1.81 7.88
N MET A 114 11.76 2.12 6.62
CA MET A 114 12.18 3.45 6.29
C MET A 114 11.07 4.46 6.53
N LEU A 115 9.86 4.07 6.20
CA LEU A 115 8.75 4.98 6.42
C LEU A 115 8.41 5.11 7.89
N GLU A 116 8.55 4.03 8.63
CA GLU A 116 8.29 4.09 10.05
C GLU A 116 9.26 5.00 10.76
N GLU A 117 10.46 5.11 10.25
CA GLU A 117 11.42 6.01 10.86
C GLU A 117 11.06 7.46 10.69
N ARG A 118 10.13 7.76 9.82
CA ARG A 118 9.70 9.13 9.60
C ARG A 118 8.57 9.53 10.56
N ASN A 119 8.28 8.67 11.51
CA ASN A 119 7.38 8.97 12.63
C ASN A 119 5.95 9.28 12.24
N PRO A 120 5.34 8.45 11.40
CA PRO A 120 3.91 8.63 11.17
C PRO A 120 3.12 8.31 12.44
N ALA A 121 1.91 8.79 12.53
CA ALA A 121 1.08 8.46 13.68
C ALA A 121 0.79 6.96 13.67
N ASP A 122 0.51 6.40 12.51
CA ASP A 122 0.46 4.95 12.34
C ASP A 122 0.63 4.66 10.87
N ILE A 123 0.83 3.41 10.54
CA ILE A 123 1.08 3.04 9.17
C ILE A 123 0.48 1.68 8.89
N CYS A 124 -0.15 1.56 7.73
CA CYS A 124 -0.82 0.34 7.33
C CYS A 124 -0.39 -0.02 5.93
N ILE A 125 -0.63 -1.26 5.54
CA ILE A 125 -0.39 -1.71 4.18
C ILE A 125 -1.73 -2.13 3.61
N CYS A 126 -1.99 -1.71 2.38
CA CYS A 126 -3.22 -2.07 1.72
C CYS A 126 -2.92 -2.60 0.32
N THR A 127 -3.41 -3.79 0.02
CA THR A 127 -3.31 -4.35 -1.30
C THR A 127 -4.71 -4.74 -1.73
N PRO A 128 -4.91 -5.14 -2.98
CA PRO A 128 -6.25 -5.53 -3.41
C PRO A 128 -6.83 -6.70 -2.63
N VAL A 129 -6.00 -7.45 -1.94
CA VAL A 129 -6.52 -8.60 -1.21
C VAL A 129 -6.49 -8.43 0.29
N SER A 130 -5.86 -7.40 0.79
CA SER A 130 -5.80 -7.28 2.24
C SER A 130 -5.48 -5.86 2.66
N TYR A 131 -5.82 -5.58 3.89
CA TYR A 131 -5.57 -4.29 4.49
C TYR A 131 -5.12 -4.61 5.90
N THR A 132 -3.89 -4.29 6.23
CA THR A 132 -3.29 -4.70 7.48
C THR A 132 -2.61 -3.55 8.17
N HIS A 133 -2.95 -3.35 9.42
CA HIS A 133 -2.29 -2.35 10.22
C HIS A 133 -0.95 -2.88 10.69
N LEU A 134 0.06 -2.03 10.63
CA LEU A 134 1.36 -2.39 11.12
C LEU A 134 1.78 -1.34 12.12
N ARG A 135 1.60 -1.62 13.39
CA ARG A 135 2.02 -0.70 14.39
C ARG A 135 3.07 -1.36 15.23
N ALA A 136 4.10 -0.62 15.54
CA ALA A 136 5.21 -1.19 16.24
C ALA A 136 4.80 -1.82 17.54
N HIS A 137 3.95 -1.14 18.29
CA HIS A 137 3.61 -1.69 19.59
C HIS A 137 2.68 -2.88 19.48
N GLU A 138 2.04 -3.05 18.34
CA GLU A 138 1.18 -4.18 18.20
C GLU A 138 1.95 -5.42 17.87
N THR A 139 3.08 -5.27 17.24
CA THR A 139 3.85 -6.44 16.92
C THR A 139 4.38 -7.07 18.16
N ASP A 140 4.49 -6.34 19.20
CA ASP A 140 4.97 -6.92 20.42
C ASP A 140 4.02 -7.93 20.98
N GLN A 141 2.81 -7.91 20.53
CA GLN A 141 1.84 -8.80 21.10
C GLN A 141 1.79 -10.12 20.39
N TYR A 142 2.48 -10.27 19.35
CA TYR A 142 2.50 -11.53 18.64
C TYR A 142 3.77 -12.31 18.95
#